data_5d8ed76d14a33151a560b933ba4197c8
#
_entry.id   5d8ed76d14a33151a560b933ba4197c8
#
_cell.length_a   1.000
_cell.length_b   1.000
_cell.length_c   1.000
_cell.angle_alpha   90.00
_cell.angle_beta   90.00
_cell.angle_gamma   90.00
#
_symmetry.space_group_name_H-M   'P 1'
#
loop_
_entity.id
_entity.type
_entity.pdbx_description
1 polymer ?
#
loop_
_entity_poly.entity_id
_entity_poly.type
_entity_poly.pdbx_seq_one_letter_code
_entity_poly.pdbx_strand_id
1 'polypeptide(L)'
;ATPHCGILRFTFPSNEQSRIQIDLARRVGGTSTVQYVKVVNENTIQGWMKCTPDGGGWGNGEGSADYTVYYYAQFSKPLSNYGFWSADIPDNWVRKRDEVVSIPYLTRVSQTPVITGKKELEGKHLGFFTEFPTTEGEEVEMKVGISFVDMEGAANNFKKEIASKNFDQVRQEANDLWNKELSRVQISGGTDEEKTVFY
;
A
#
# COMPACT_ATOMS: atom_id res chain seq x y z
N ALA A 1 1.59 -12.09 4.26
CA ALA A 1 1.14 -11.04 5.17
C ALA A 1 1.03 -11.59 6.59
N THR A 2 1.04 -10.72 7.58
CA THR A 2 0.76 -10.98 8.99
C THR A 2 -0.55 -10.23 9.38
N PRO A 3 -1.07 -10.32 10.62
CA PRO A 3 -2.30 -9.64 10.99
C PRO A 3 -2.33 -8.12 10.70
N HIS A 4 -1.19 -7.43 10.89
CA HIS A 4 -1.12 -5.97 10.71
C HIS A 4 -0.04 -5.53 9.73
N CYS A 5 0.65 -6.47 9.08
CA CYS A 5 1.76 -6.13 8.20
C CYS A 5 1.74 -6.90 6.88
N GLY A 6 2.32 -6.27 5.86
CA GLY A 6 2.54 -6.87 4.55
C GLY A 6 3.98 -6.75 4.10
N ILE A 7 4.40 -7.66 3.25
CA ILE A 7 5.67 -7.59 2.53
C ILE A 7 5.41 -7.78 1.05
N LEU A 8 6.02 -6.92 0.25
CA LEU A 8 5.97 -6.94 -1.21
C LEU A 8 7.38 -7.14 -1.71
N ARG A 9 7.56 -8.02 -2.68
CA ARG A 9 8.81 -8.24 -3.39
C ARG A 9 8.60 -7.93 -4.86
N PHE A 10 9.39 -7.04 -5.39
CA PHE A 10 9.38 -6.60 -6.77
C PHE A 10 10.63 -7.11 -7.46
N THR A 11 10.49 -7.75 -8.62
CA THR A 11 11.61 -8.14 -9.46
C THR A 11 11.74 -7.13 -10.59
N PHE A 12 12.91 -6.55 -10.74
CA PHE A 12 13.18 -5.49 -11.72
C PHE A 12 14.06 -5.98 -12.86
N PRO A 13 13.88 -5.43 -14.08
CA PRO A 13 14.88 -5.51 -15.14
C PRO A 13 16.08 -4.62 -14.81
N SER A 14 17.14 -4.72 -15.60
CA SER A 14 18.25 -3.76 -15.55
C SER A 14 17.78 -2.37 -16.01
N ASN A 15 17.87 -1.37 -15.14
CA ASN A 15 17.45 -0.01 -15.43
C ASN A 15 18.16 0.99 -14.49
N GLU A 16 18.57 2.14 -15.02
CA GLU A 16 19.17 3.22 -14.22
C GLU A 16 18.17 3.96 -13.32
N GLN A 17 16.86 3.88 -13.63
CA GLN A 17 15.79 4.60 -12.96
C GLN A 17 14.56 3.70 -12.72
N SER A 18 14.76 2.56 -12.09
CA SER A 18 13.63 1.77 -11.58
C SER A 18 12.91 2.53 -10.49
N ARG A 19 11.57 2.41 -10.46
CA ARG A 19 10.72 3.21 -9.57
C ARG A 19 9.73 2.34 -8.80
N ILE A 20 9.61 2.61 -7.51
CA ILE A 20 8.44 2.22 -6.71
C ILE A 20 7.61 3.47 -6.46
N GLN A 21 6.32 3.37 -6.80
CA GLN A 21 5.36 4.47 -6.68
C GLN A 21 4.19 4.05 -5.79
N ILE A 22 3.82 4.91 -4.86
CA ILE A 22 2.74 4.66 -3.88
C ILE A 22 1.70 5.77 -4.02
N ASP A 23 0.50 5.40 -4.47
CA ASP A 23 -0.67 6.28 -4.51
C ASP A 23 -1.39 6.21 -3.16
N LEU A 24 -1.15 7.20 -2.31
CA LEU A 24 -1.74 7.28 -0.97
C LEU A 24 -3.21 7.72 -1.00
N ALA A 25 -3.66 8.29 -2.11
CA ALA A 25 -5.04 8.70 -2.26
C ALA A 25 -6.00 7.54 -2.57
N ARG A 26 -5.47 6.35 -2.92
CA ARG A 26 -6.29 5.20 -3.29
C ARG A 26 -6.81 4.46 -2.06
N ARG A 27 -8.13 4.24 -2.01
CA ARG A 27 -8.77 3.25 -1.14
C ARG A 27 -9.67 2.32 -1.96
N VAL A 28 -10.14 1.23 -1.38
CA VAL A 28 -11.02 0.29 -2.08
C VAL A 28 -12.31 0.97 -2.50
N GLY A 29 -12.53 1.05 -3.81
CA GLY A 29 -13.72 1.64 -4.42
C GLY A 29 -13.80 3.17 -4.36
N GLY A 30 -12.79 3.86 -3.83
CA GLY A 30 -12.86 5.31 -3.67
C GLY A 30 -11.50 5.98 -3.50
N THR A 31 -11.53 7.16 -2.88
CA THR A 31 -10.37 8.02 -2.65
C THR A 31 -10.28 8.32 -1.15
N SER A 32 -9.08 8.28 -0.55
CA SER A 32 -8.86 8.88 0.75
C SER A 32 -8.87 10.41 0.61
N THR A 33 -9.33 11.13 1.63
CA THR A 33 -9.63 12.56 1.51
C THR A 33 -8.44 13.46 1.77
N VAL A 34 -7.57 13.06 2.69
CA VAL A 34 -6.31 13.74 2.99
C VAL A 34 -5.26 12.69 3.31
N GLN A 35 -4.03 12.95 2.91
CA GLN A 35 -2.90 12.05 3.13
C GLN A 35 -1.70 12.81 3.68
N TYR A 36 -0.86 12.09 4.40
CA TYR A 36 0.42 12.57 4.90
C TYR A 36 1.50 11.51 4.69
N VAL A 37 2.68 11.94 4.31
CA VAL A 37 3.87 11.09 4.19
C VAL A 37 5.09 11.83 4.69
N LYS A 38 5.96 11.11 5.41
CA LYS A 38 7.23 11.60 5.94
C LYS A 38 8.33 10.58 5.70
N VAL A 39 9.46 11.02 5.17
CA VAL A 39 10.70 10.23 5.14
C VAL A 39 11.35 10.30 6.51
N VAL A 40 11.45 9.15 7.17
CA VAL A 40 11.96 9.02 8.56
C VAL A 40 13.47 8.90 8.58
N ASN A 41 14.00 8.08 7.69
CA ASN A 41 15.42 7.83 7.52
C ASN A 41 15.74 7.41 6.08
N GLU A 42 16.93 6.91 5.84
CA GLU A 42 17.44 6.56 4.50
C GLU A 42 16.62 5.51 3.72
N ASN A 43 15.78 4.70 4.39
CA ASN A 43 15.01 3.64 3.73
C ASN A 43 13.58 3.51 4.26
N THR A 44 13.08 4.48 5.02
CA THR A 44 11.81 4.36 5.72
C THR A 44 10.93 5.59 5.54
N ILE A 45 9.67 5.36 5.22
CA ILE A 45 8.61 6.37 5.25
C ILE A 45 7.53 5.98 6.27
N GLN A 46 6.84 6.97 6.80
CA GLN A 46 5.63 6.79 7.60
C GLN A 46 4.60 7.85 7.25
N GLY A 47 3.37 7.61 7.62
CA GLY A 47 2.31 8.58 7.40
C GLY A 47 0.93 8.01 7.68
N TRP A 48 -0.07 8.66 7.10
CA TRP A 48 -1.45 8.27 7.25
C TRP A 48 -2.29 8.69 6.03
N MET A 49 -3.43 8.02 5.87
CA MET A 49 -4.46 8.36 4.91
C MET A 49 -5.82 8.40 5.63
N LYS A 50 -6.51 9.53 5.53
CA LYS A 50 -7.83 9.72 6.11
C LYS A 50 -8.90 9.30 5.10
N CYS A 51 -9.78 8.40 5.49
CA CYS A 51 -10.85 7.84 4.67
C CYS A 51 -12.20 8.24 5.25
N THR A 52 -12.74 9.36 4.77
CA THR A 52 -14.07 9.85 5.16
C THR A 52 -15.14 9.38 4.16
N PRO A 53 -16.43 9.47 4.51
CA PRO A 53 -17.52 9.15 3.58
C PRO A 53 -17.45 9.90 2.25
N ASP A 54 -16.98 11.15 2.26
CA ASP A 54 -16.88 11.99 1.07
C ASP A 54 -15.99 11.42 -0.04
N GLY A 55 -15.01 10.60 0.34
CA GLY A 55 -14.12 9.94 -0.62
C GLY A 55 -14.75 8.78 -1.39
N GLY A 56 -15.99 8.42 -1.13
CA GLY A 56 -16.66 7.28 -1.75
C GLY A 56 -16.08 5.93 -1.29
N GLY A 57 -16.37 4.88 -2.01
CA GLY A 57 -15.86 3.54 -1.77
C GLY A 57 -16.79 2.65 -0.94
N TRP A 58 -16.29 1.49 -0.55
CA TRP A 58 -17.04 0.52 0.23
C TRP A 58 -17.35 1.07 1.62
N GLY A 59 -18.57 0.82 2.11
CA GLY A 59 -19.07 1.41 3.34
C GLY A 59 -19.62 2.83 3.17
N ASN A 60 -19.83 3.26 1.93
CA ASN A 60 -20.36 4.58 1.58
C ASN A 60 -21.88 4.53 1.48
N GLY A 61 -22.56 4.46 2.57
CA GLY A 61 -24.02 4.45 2.71
C GLY A 61 -24.42 5.01 4.06
N GLU A 62 -25.65 4.76 4.49
CA GLU A 62 -26.03 5.03 5.89
C GLU A 62 -25.08 4.27 6.82
N GLY A 63 -24.29 4.97 7.63
CA GLY A 63 -23.22 4.37 8.44
C GLY A 63 -21.88 4.30 7.71
N SER A 64 -21.60 5.18 6.80
CA SER A 64 -20.36 5.31 6.02
C SER A 64 -19.11 5.27 6.90
N ALA A 65 -18.11 4.51 6.47
CA ALA A 65 -16.87 4.35 7.20
C ALA A 65 -16.06 5.66 7.27
N ASP A 66 -15.74 6.09 8.47
CA ASP A 66 -14.81 7.20 8.76
C ASP A 66 -13.65 6.63 9.60
N TYR A 67 -12.48 6.53 9.00
CA TYR A 67 -11.29 5.95 9.63
C TYR A 67 -10.01 6.54 9.06
N THR A 68 -8.94 6.41 9.83
CA THR A 68 -7.60 6.75 9.37
C THR A 68 -6.73 5.49 9.38
N VAL A 69 -6.02 5.24 8.29
CA VAL A 69 -4.99 4.21 8.23
C VAL A 69 -3.64 4.88 8.39
N TYR A 70 -2.91 4.49 9.44
CA TYR A 70 -1.52 4.88 9.67
C TYR A 70 -0.61 3.79 9.14
N TYR A 71 0.53 4.16 8.57
CA TYR A 71 1.48 3.21 8.02
C TYR A 71 2.93 3.55 8.39
N TYR A 72 3.74 2.51 8.44
CA TYR A 72 5.19 2.56 8.55
C TYR A 72 5.76 1.60 7.50
N ALA A 73 6.51 2.09 6.53
CA ALA A 73 7.02 1.30 5.41
C ALA A 73 8.52 1.42 5.28
N GLN A 74 9.20 0.27 5.18
CA GLN A 74 10.64 0.16 5.00
C GLN A 74 10.96 -0.53 3.68
N PHE A 75 11.92 0.04 2.95
CA PHE A 75 12.43 -0.47 1.68
C PHE A 75 13.78 -1.15 1.90
N SER A 76 14.08 -2.18 1.11
CA SER A 76 15.39 -2.82 1.08
C SER A 76 16.46 -1.98 0.37
N LYS A 77 16.05 -0.99 -0.42
CA LYS A 77 16.91 0.00 -1.08
C LYS A 77 16.83 1.36 -0.37
N PRO A 78 17.92 2.14 -0.36
CA PRO A 78 17.89 3.50 0.18
C PRO A 78 17.04 4.45 -0.69
N LEU A 79 16.39 5.40 -0.03
CA LEU A 79 15.60 6.46 -0.64
C LEU A 79 16.52 7.62 -1.11
N SER A 80 17.46 7.33 -1.99
CA SER A 80 18.45 8.30 -2.46
C SER A 80 17.88 9.32 -3.45
N ASN A 81 16.90 8.92 -4.23
CA ASN A 81 16.14 9.78 -5.12
C ASN A 81 14.64 9.52 -4.90
N TYR A 82 13.94 10.50 -4.32
CA TYR A 82 12.53 10.40 -4.04
C TYR A 82 11.82 11.75 -4.22
N GLY A 83 10.52 11.68 -4.33
CA GLY A 83 9.66 12.84 -4.41
C GLY A 83 8.21 12.50 -4.11
N PHE A 84 7.40 13.53 -4.22
CA PHE A 84 5.97 13.49 -3.97
C PHE A 84 5.22 14.08 -5.15
N TRP A 85 3.94 13.82 -5.23
CA TRP A 85 2.99 14.59 -6.02
C TRP A 85 1.74 14.85 -5.18
N SER A 86 1.06 15.95 -5.45
CA SER A 86 -0.25 16.27 -4.89
C SER A 86 -1.09 16.84 -6.03
N ALA A 87 -2.01 16.02 -6.55
CA ALA A 87 -2.74 16.37 -7.76
C ALA A 87 -3.88 17.34 -7.46
N ASP A 88 -4.04 18.33 -8.33
CA ASP A 88 -5.17 19.24 -8.31
C ASP A 88 -6.39 18.57 -8.95
N ILE A 89 -7.17 17.91 -8.13
CA ILE A 89 -8.39 17.18 -8.51
C ILE A 89 -9.60 17.93 -7.92
N PRO A 90 -10.65 18.19 -8.69
CA PRO A 90 -11.88 18.78 -8.18
C PRO A 90 -12.48 17.97 -7.03
N ASP A 91 -12.94 18.62 -5.97
CA ASP A 91 -13.45 17.97 -4.75
C ASP A 91 -14.63 17.01 -4.99
N ASN A 92 -15.40 17.24 -6.06
CA ASN A 92 -16.51 16.37 -6.45
C ASN A 92 -16.08 15.15 -7.29
N TRP A 93 -14.78 15.01 -7.59
CA TRP A 93 -14.25 13.87 -8.32
C TRP A 93 -13.81 12.79 -7.34
N VAL A 94 -14.56 11.71 -7.34
CA VAL A 94 -14.22 10.50 -6.57
C VAL A 94 -13.71 9.44 -7.53
N ARG A 95 -12.58 8.82 -7.20
CA ARG A 95 -12.02 7.71 -7.97
C ARG A 95 -12.87 6.46 -7.76
N LYS A 96 -13.81 6.22 -8.65
CA LYS A 96 -14.68 5.04 -8.61
C LYS A 96 -14.05 3.86 -9.35
N ARG A 97 -14.50 2.65 -8.98
CA ARG A 97 -13.93 1.39 -9.47
C ARG A 97 -14.07 1.20 -10.97
N ASP A 98 -15.25 1.45 -11.51
CA ASP A 98 -15.67 0.97 -12.83
C ASP A 98 -16.03 2.08 -13.81
N GLU A 99 -15.70 3.33 -13.52
CA GLU A 99 -16.15 4.43 -14.37
C GLU A 99 -15.05 5.01 -15.25
N VAL A 100 -15.45 5.37 -16.44
CA VAL A 100 -14.70 6.19 -17.40
C VAL A 100 -14.15 7.48 -16.77
N VAL A 101 -14.76 7.96 -15.69
CA VAL A 101 -14.30 9.07 -14.85
C VAL A 101 -12.92 8.82 -14.23
N SER A 102 -12.49 7.58 -14.07
CA SER A 102 -11.14 7.25 -13.59
C SER A 102 -10.04 7.71 -14.57
N ILE A 103 -10.32 7.79 -15.86
CA ILE A 103 -9.35 8.23 -16.88
C ILE A 103 -9.00 9.70 -16.72
N PRO A 104 -9.95 10.66 -16.62
CA PRO A 104 -9.65 12.05 -16.34
C PRO A 104 -8.90 12.25 -15.02
N TYR A 105 -9.25 11.50 -13.96
CA TYR A 105 -8.53 11.52 -12.69
C TYR A 105 -7.07 11.11 -12.87
N LEU A 106 -6.82 9.96 -13.49
CA LEU A 106 -5.47 9.44 -13.72
C LEU A 106 -4.66 10.36 -14.65
N THR A 107 -5.30 10.97 -15.64
CA THR A 107 -4.65 11.97 -16.51
C THR A 107 -4.16 13.16 -15.72
N ARG A 108 -4.99 13.71 -14.82
CA ARG A 108 -4.55 14.81 -13.94
C ARG A 108 -3.40 14.40 -13.02
N VAL A 109 -3.48 13.22 -12.41
CA VAL A 109 -2.40 12.70 -11.57
C VAL A 109 -1.10 12.58 -12.37
N SER A 110 -1.15 12.03 -13.60
CA SER A 110 0.03 11.85 -14.46
C SER A 110 0.66 13.17 -14.94
N GLN A 111 -0.12 14.24 -14.99
CA GLN A 111 0.34 15.59 -15.39
C GLN A 111 0.77 16.43 -14.19
N THR A 112 0.62 15.93 -12.97
CA THR A 112 0.96 16.68 -11.75
C THR A 112 2.48 16.84 -11.63
N PRO A 113 2.98 18.05 -11.36
CA PRO A 113 4.41 18.27 -11.15
C PRO A 113 4.94 17.48 -9.96
N VAL A 114 6.15 16.96 -10.11
CA VAL A 114 6.88 16.31 -9.03
C VAL A 114 7.38 17.34 -8.02
N ILE A 115 7.23 17.06 -6.75
CA ILE A 115 7.71 17.86 -5.63
C ILE A 115 8.93 17.16 -5.03
N THR A 116 10.10 17.78 -5.11
CA THR A 116 11.36 17.27 -4.56
C THR A 116 11.90 18.20 -3.46
N GLY A 117 12.97 17.78 -2.77
CA GLY A 117 13.66 18.59 -1.76
C GLY A 117 12.89 18.73 -0.44
N LYS A 118 11.78 18.04 -0.27
CA LYS A 118 11.03 17.98 1.00
C LYS A 118 11.22 16.61 1.66
N LYS A 119 11.12 16.57 2.97
CA LYS A 119 11.11 15.34 3.77
C LYS A 119 9.72 14.85 4.12
N GLU A 120 8.73 15.73 4.03
CA GLU A 120 7.34 15.42 4.36
C GLU A 120 6.38 16.28 3.54
N LEU A 121 5.19 15.76 3.32
CA LEU A 121 4.11 16.48 2.67
C LEU A 121 2.75 15.98 3.20
N GLU A 122 1.85 16.92 3.42
CA GLU A 122 0.43 16.67 3.64
C GLU A 122 -0.36 17.29 2.50
N GLY A 123 -1.40 16.63 2.03
CA GLY A 123 -2.21 17.14 0.93
C GLY A 123 -3.31 16.18 0.53
N LYS A 124 -4.03 16.59 -0.52
CA LYS A 124 -5.04 15.77 -1.20
C LYS A 124 -4.42 15.11 -2.43
N HIS A 125 -4.92 13.94 -2.79
CA HIS A 125 -4.45 13.18 -3.98
C HIS A 125 -2.93 13.04 -4.01
N LEU A 126 -2.38 12.77 -2.82
CA LEU A 126 -0.96 12.69 -2.56
C LEU A 126 -0.41 11.31 -2.91
N GLY A 127 0.80 11.29 -3.44
CA GLY A 127 1.58 10.09 -3.57
C GLY A 127 3.06 10.33 -3.32
N PHE A 128 3.79 9.23 -3.23
CA PHE A 128 5.22 9.17 -3.00
C PHE A 128 5.86 8.27 -4.04
N PHE A 129 7.08 8.58 -4.46
CA PHE A 129 7.89 7.66 -5.25
C PHE A 129 9.35 7.69 -4.80
N THR A 130 10.03 6.59 -5.06
CA THR A 130 11.49 6.49 -4.95
C THR A 130 12.06 5.84 -6.20
N GLU A 131 13.25 6.31 -6.62
CA GLU A 131 13.98 5.80 -7.79
C GLU A 131 15.36 5.30 -7.37
N PHE A 132 15.81 4.25 -8.04
CA PHE A 132 17.09 3.62 -7.79
C PHE A 132 17.54 2.82 -9.03
N PRO A 133 18.84 2.63 -9.24
CA PRO A 133 19.31 1.72 -10.28
C PRO A 133 19.07 0.26 -9.87
N THR A 134 18.81 -0.58 -10.87
CA THR A 134 18.64 -2.03 -10.71
C THR A 134 19.41 -2.80 -11.76
N THR A 135 19.80 -4.02 -11.43
CA THR A 135 20.32 -5.03 -12.35
C THR A 135 19.22 -6.01 -12.76
N GLU A 136 19.48 -6.80 -13.82
CA GLU A 136 18.51 -7.80 -14.29
C GLU A 136 18.18 -8.82 -13.20
N GLY A 137 16.87 -9.01 -12.95
CA GLY A 137 16.38 -9.94 -11.94
C GLY A 137 16.53 -9.47 -10.49
N GLU A 138 16.97 -8.24 -10.25
CA GLU A 138 17.14 -7.71 -8.89
C GLU A 138 15.82 -7.64 -8.13
N GLU A 139 15.80 -8.19 -6.93
CA GLU A 139 14.63 -8.14 -6.05
C GLU A 139 14.74 -6.99 -5.05
N VAL A 140 13.69 -6.17 -5.00
CA VAL A 140 13.54 -5.09 -4.03
C VAL A 140 12.32 -5.36 -3.17
N GLU A 141 12.49 -5.32 -1.86
CA GLU A 141 11.40 -5.55 -0.91
C GLU A 141 10.90 -4.24 -0.29
N MET A 142 9.59 -4.17 -0.07
CA MET A 142 8.94 -3.17 0.75
C MET A 142 8.11 -3.88 1.83
N LYS A 143 8.43 -3.60 3.08
CA LYS A 143 7.69 -4.08 4.26
C LYS A 143 6.83 -2.96 4.80
N VAL A 144 5.57 -3.24 5.12
CA VAL A 144 4.61 -2.23 5.60
C VAL A 144 3.90 -2.74 6.84
N GLY A 145 3.93 -1.97 7.91
CA GLY A 145 3.04 -2.13 9.06
C GLY A 145 1.93 -1.08 9.03
N ILE A 146 0.72 -1.45 9.42
CA ILE A 146 -0.43 -0.55 9.51
C ILE A 146 -1.00 -0.51 10.93
N SER A 147 -1.71 0.57 11.22
CA SER A 147 -2.51 0.76 12.44
C SER A 147 -3.73 1.62 12.13
N PHE A 148 -4.81 1.45 12.88
CA PHE A 148 -5.97 2.33 12.86
C PHE A 148 -5.99 3.31 14.06
N VAL A 149 -4.93 3.31 14.87
CA VAL A 149 -4.82 4.14 16.08
C VAL A 149 -3.91 5.34 15.84
N ASP A 150 -2.65 5.08 15.50
CA ASP A 150 -1.63 6.11 15.25
C ASP A 150 -0.40 5.56 14.49
N MET A 151 0.54 6.45 14.16
CA MET A 151 1.78 6.11 13.47
C MET A 151 2.73 5.26 14.33
N GLU A 152 2.71 5.47 15.65
CA GLU A 152 3.52 4.67 16.60
C GLU A 152 3.02 3.22 16.61
N GLY A 153 1.71 3.02 16.61
CA GLY A 153 1.08 1.69 16.47
C GLY A 153 1.50 0.98 15.20
N ALA A 154 1.54 1.68 14.06
CA ALA A 154 2.02 1.12 12.80
C ALA A 154 3.49 0.68 12.87
N ALA A 155 4.36 1.52 13.45
CA ALA A 155 5.78 1.20 13.66
C ALA A 155 5.96 0.02 14.64
N ASN A 156 5.17 -0.03 15.69
CA ASN A 156 5.19 -1.13 16.68
C ASN A 156 4.74 -2.45 16.07
N ASN A 157 3.68 -2.46 15.26
CA ASN A 157 3.23 -3.64 14.53
C ASN A 157 4.33 -4.13 13.57
N PHE A 158 4.90 -3.21 12.78
CA PHE A 158 6.03 -3.52 11.90
C PHE A 158 7.19 -4.18 12.66
N LYS A 159 7.62 -3.57 13.78
CA LYS A 159 8.74 -4.06 14.59
C LYS A 159 8.48 -5.46 15.16
N LYS A 160 7.26 -5.71 15.61
CA LYS A 160 6.88 -6.99 16.24
C LYS A 160 6.69 -8.11 15.23
N GLU A 161 6.11 -7.81 14.06
CA GLU A 161 5.60 -8.84 13.17
C GLU A 161 6.52 -9.18 12.01
N ILE A 162 7.22 -8.18 11.40
CA ILE A 162 7.98 -8.41 10.16
C ILE A 162 9.39 -7.82 10.09
N ALA A 163 9.80 -6.96 11.03
CA ALA A 163 11.09 -6.26 10.92
C ALA A 163 12.27 -7.23 10.72
N SER A 164 12.30 -8.34 11.45
CA SER A 164 13.37 -9.34 11.40
C SER A 164 13.17 -10.46 10.40
N LYS A 165 12.06 -10.48 9.65
CA LYS A 165 11.70 -11.58 8.73
C LYS A 165 11.95 -11.16 7.29
N ASN A 166 12.32 -12.12 6.44
CA ASN A 166 12.34 -11.95 5.00
C ASN A 166 11.00 -12.36 4.37
N PHE A 167 10.86 -12.14 3.07
CA PHE A 167 9.64 -12.42 2.33
C PHE A 167 9.23 -13.91 2.43
N ASP A 168 10.17 -14.83 2.28
CA ASP A 168 9.87 -16.27 2.25
C ASP A 168 9.43 -16.78 3.61
N GLN A 169 10.01 -16.26 4.70
CA GLN A 169 9.56 -16.55 6.06
C GLN A 169 8.12 -16.09 6.29
N VAL A 170 7.80 -14.84 5.93
CA VAL A 170 6.43 -14.32 6.07
C VAL A 170 5.44 -15.09 5.21
N ARG A 171 5.84 -15.47 3.99
CA ARG A 171 5.02 -16.28 3.09
C ARG A 171 4.74 -17.66 3.68
N GLN A 172 5.77 -18.32 4.21
CA GLN A 172 5.63 -19.66 4.80
C GLN A 172 4.73 -19.61 6.04
N GLU A 173 4.98 -18.69 6.97
CA GLU A 173 4.15 -18.51 8.16
C GLU A 173 2.67 -18.24 7.82
N ALA A 174 2.41 -17.43 6.79
CA ALA A 174 1.05 -17.17 6.32
C ALA A 174 0.40 -18.43 5.74
N ASN A 175 1.12 -19.21 4.94
CA ASN A 175 0.63 -20.48 4.41
C ASN A 175 0.31 -21.46 5.54
N ASP A 176 1.19 -21.60 6.52
CA ASP A 176 1.02 -22.51 7.65
C ASP A 176 -0.21 -22.12 8.49
N LEU A 177 -0.40 -20.81 8.71
CA LEU A 177 -1.57 -20.29 9.42
C LEU A 177 -2.87 -20.59 8.67
N TRP A 178 -2.93 -20.30 7.37
CA TRP A 178 -4.11 -20.59 6.55
C TRP A 178 -4.39 -22.08 6.45
N ASN A 179 -3.37 -22.90 6.22
CA ASN A 179 -3.52 -24.35 6.17
C ASN A 179 -4.05 -24.92 7.49
N LYS A 180 -3.57 -24.42 8.63
CA LYS A 180 -4.08 -24.78 9.95
C LYS A 180 -5.58 -24.48 10.11
N GLU A 181 -6.01 -23.29 9.67
CA GLU A 181 -7.41 -22.90 9.81
C GLU A 181 -8.32 -23.64 8.80
N LEU A 182 -7.90 -23.73 7.54
CA LEU A 182 -8.68 -24.40 6.49
C LEU A 182 -8.77 -25.93 6.74
N SER A 183 -7.74 -26.56 7.29
CA SER A 183 -7.74 -28.01 7.59
C SER A 183 -8.71 -28.44 8.69
N ARG A 184 -9.39 -27.49 9.36
CA ARG A 184 -10.47 -27.80 10.29
C ARG A 184 -11.66 -28.48 9.60
N VAL A 185 -11.82 -28.26 8.30
CA VAL A 185 -12.81 -28.98 7.48
C VAL A 185 -12.05 -29.78 6.45
N GLN A 186 -12.25 -31.09 6.43
CA GLN A 186 -11.60 -31.99 5.48
C GLN A 186 -12.65 -32.58 4.54
N ILE A 187 -12.45 -32.40 3.24
CA ILE A 187 -13.30 -32.98 2.22
C ILE A 187 -12.60 -34.20 1.59
N SER A 188 -13.36 -35.27 1.43
CA SER A 188 -12.92 -36.45 0.67
C SER A 188 -13.79 -36.63 -0.56
N GLY A 189 -13.19 -37.06 -1.69
CA GLY A 189 -13.89 -37.19 -3.00
C GLY A 189 -13.92 -35.87 -3.76
N GLY A 190 -14.65 -35.84 -4.87
CA GLY A 190 -14.69 -34.70 -5.78
C GLY A 190 -13.44 -34.54 -6.66
N THR A 191 -13.49 -33.60 -7.59
CA THR A 191 -12.35 -33.20 -8.45
C THR A 191 -11.48 -32.16 -7.72
N ASP A 192 -10.27 -31.91 -8.25
CA ASP A 192 -9.38 -30.87 -7.71
C ASP A 192 -9.96 -29.46 -7.90
N GLU A 193 -10.74 -29.25 -9.00
CA GLU A 193 -11.45 -27.99 -9.24
C GLU A 193 -12.52 -27.75 -8.18
N GLU A 194 -13.31 -28.78 -7.84
CA GLU A 194 -14.35 -28.68 -6.79
C GLU A 194 -13.74 -28.40 -5.42
N LYS A 195 -12.60 -29.02 -5.12
CA LYS A 195 -11.85 -28.73 -3.87
C LYS A 195 -11.30 -27.31 -3.86
N THR A 196 -10.77 -26.83 -5.00
CA THR A 196 -10.25 -25.45 -5.13
C THR A 196 -11.34 -24.40 -4.93
N VAL A 197 -12.58 -24.67 -5.37
CA VAL A 197 -13.72 -23.77 -5.11
C VAL A 197 -14.17 -23.80 -3.66
N PHE A 198 -13.99 -24.93 -2.96
CA PHE A 198 -14.39 -25.07 -1.55
C PHE A 198 -13.38 -24.38 -0.60
N TYR A 199 -12.07 -24.50 -0.84
CA TYR A 199 -11.01 -23.91 -0.02
C TYR A 199 -10.58 -22.54 -0.54
#